data_eefcd4e8739896bb2ca3e45675037e0d
#
_entry.id   eefcd4e8739896bb2ca3e45675037e0d
#
_cell.length_a   1.000
_cell.length_b   1.000
_cell.length_c   1.000
_cell.angle_alpha   90.00
_cell.angle_beta   90.00
_cell.angle_gamma   90.00
#
_symmetry.space_group_name_H-M   'P 1'
#
loop_
_entity.id
_entity.type
_entity.pdbx_description
1 polymer ?
#
loop_
_entity_poly.entity_id
_entity_poly.type
_entity_poly.pdbx_seq_one_letter_code
_entity_poly.pdbx_strand_id
1 'polypeptide(L)'
;MSGSVYGTIFKISTWGESHGAGVGVVVDGCPAGLPLNEEDIQKYLDRRKPGQSKFTTARSEGDKAEILSGVFEGKTTGTPISIVIRNTDQRSRDYSNIMDVYRPGHADYTFDEKYGFRDYRGGGRSSGRETIGRVAAGAVAAKLLESLGITVQAYTSAVGPVKIDHSKMDLEEISNNRLYMPDKKAAAEAESYLEDMIQRKDSCGGVIECVVNGLPAGVGEPVFDKLDAALGKAIMSIGAVKGFEIGDGFEAAASLGSQDNDCFIIGKDGRPCKVTNHSGGTLGGMSDGSTLVMRAAFKPTPSISQIQKTVDRYGKEREIEIKGRHDPVIVPRAVVVVEAMAALTVADMLLMSMTSRLDKIKKFFKKEEI
;
A
#
# COMPACT_ATOMS: atom_id res chain seq x y z
N MET A 1 6.43 22.39 -2.13
CA MET A 1 5.58 21.24 -2.48
C MET A 1 5.30 20.43 -1.24
N SER A 2 4.06 20.02 -1.01
CA SER A 2 3.69 19.21 0.16
C SER A 2 3.89 17.73 -0.17
N GLY A 3 4.79 17.05 0.54
CA GLY A 3 5.00 15.60 0.42
C GLY A 3 3.89 14.74 1.04
N SER A 4 2.80 15.36 1.53
CA SER A 4 1.69 14.70 2.20
C SER A 4 0.39 14.67 1.38
N VAL A 5 0.45 15.06 0.11
CA VAL A 5 -0.69 15.06 -0.83
C VAL A 5 -0.40 14.07 -1.95
N TYR A 6 -1.41 13.26 -2.32
CA TYR A 6 -1.36 12.30 -3.42
C TYR A 6 -2.69 12.32 -4.19
N GLY A 7 -2.64 12.07 -5.50
CA GLY A 7 -3.79 12.09 -6.42
C GLY A 7 -4.03 13.45 -7.06
N THR A 8 -4.85 13.46 -8.09
CA THR A 8 -5.19 14.61 -8.92
C THR A 8 -6.67 14.98 -8.77
N ILE A 9 -7.59 14.08 -9.09
CA ILE A 9 -9.04 14.21 -8.90
C ILE A 9 -9.43 13.53 -7.59
N PHE A 10 -9.19 12.22 -7.46
CA PHE A 10 -9.34 11.52 -6.18
C PHE A 10 -8.08 11.75 -5.35
N LYS A 11 -8.09 12.81 -4.60
CA LYS A 11 -6.92 13.35 -3.93
C LYS A 11 -6.99 13.14 -2.42
N ILE A 12 -5.84 12.80 -1.84
CA ILE A 12 -5.72 12.66 -0.39
C ILE A 12 -4.67 13.59 0.18
N SER A 13 -4.88 14.05 1.41
CA SER A 13 -3.89 14.73 2.22
C SER A 13 -3.79 14.04 3.59
N THR A 14 -2.63 13.44 3.89
CA THR A 14 -2.39 12.76 5.17
C THR A 14 -1.68 13.68 6.16
N TRP A 15 -2.03 13.58 7.44
CA TRP A 15 -1.49 14.39 8.52
C TRP A 15 -1.33 13.58 9.81
N GLY A 16 -0.68 14.19 10.80
CA GLY A 16 -0.47 13.60 12.11
C GLY A 16 0.78 12.72 12.20
N GLU A 17 1.11 12.30 13.40
CA GLU A 17 2.35 11.61 13.76
C GLU A 17 2.11 10.52 14.79
N SER A 18 3.04 9.57 14.87
CA SER A 18 2.90 8.39 15.73
C SER A 18 2.79 8.70 17.23
N HIS A 19 3.34 9.84 17.68
CA HIS A 19 3.32 10.31 19.07
C HIS A 19 2.57 11.63 19.24
N GLY A 20 1.84 12.08 18.21
CA GLY A 20 0.86 13.18 18.30
C GLY A 20 -0.49 12.71 18.84
N ALA A 21 -1.47 13.60 18.88
CA ALA A 21 -2.84 13.29 19.34
C ALA A 21 -3.57 12.27 18.46
N GLY A 22 -3.18 12.17 17.17
CA GLY A 22 -3.75 11.25 16.21
C GLY A 22 -3.10 11.37 14.86
N VAL A 23 -3.55 10.51 13.95
CA VAL A 23 -3.25 10.56 12.52
C VAL A 23 -4.56 10.62 11.75
N GLY A 24 -4.53 11.18 10.55
CA GLY A 24 -5.74 11.26 9.76
C GLY A 24 -5.47 11.53 8.29
N VAL A 25 -6.56 11.60 7.55
CA VAL A 25 -6.56 11.88 6.13
C VAL A 25 -7.80 12.71 5.76
N VAL A 26 -7.62 13.59 4.79
CA VAL A 26 -8.72 14.21 4.06
C VAL A 26 -8.74 13.60 2.66
N VAL A 27 -9.89 13.07 2.25
CA VAL A 27 -10.15 12.60 0.89
C VAL A 27 -11.00 13.64 0.19
N ASP A 28 -10.52 14.15 -0.93
CA ASP A 28 -11.21 15.11 -1.79
C ASP A 28 -11.45 14.50 -3.17
N GLY A 29 -12.55 14.91 -3.85
CA GLY A 29 -12.90 14.39 -5.17
C GLY A 29 -13.61 13.03 -5.19
N CYS A 30 -14.04 12.50 -4.04
CA CYS A 30 -14.93 11.35 -4.00
C CYS A 30 -16.32 11.76 -4.47
N PRO A 31 -16.93 11.06 -5.48
CA PRO A 31 -18.28 11.38 -5.95
C PRO A 31 -19.33 11.31 -4.84
N ALA A 32 -20.37 12.13 -4.93
CA ALA A 32 -21.53 12.04 -4.03
C ALA A 32 -22.34 10.76 -4.27
N GLY A 33 -22.99 10.26 -3.22
CA GLY A 33 -23.92 9.14 -3.29
C GLY A 33 -23.30 7.75 -3.07
N LEU A 34 -22.00 7.65 -2.86
CA LEU A 34 -21.36 6.38 -2.49
C LEU A 34 -21.78 6.01 -1.06
N PRO A 35 -22.38 4.81 -0.82
CA PRO A 35 -22.63 4.33 0.54
C PRO A 35 -21.30 4.19 1.30
N LEU A 36 -21.20 4.83 2.48
CA LEU A 36 -19.96 4.84 3.27
C LEU A 36 -20.27 5.03 4.76
N ASN A 37 -19.63 4.21 5.59
CA ASN A 37 -19.64 4.33 7.04
C ASN A 37 -18.26 3.96 7.62
N GLU A 38 -18.08 4.13 8.93
CA GLU A 38 -16.83 3.82 9.63
C GLU A 38 -16.46 2.34 9.55
N GLU A 39 -17.41 1.42 9.48
CA GLU A 39 -17.18 -0.02 9.41
C GLU A 39 -16.52 -0.43 8.09
N ASP A 40 -16.85 0.25 7.00
CA ASP A 40 -16.22 0.05 5.70
C ASP A 40 -14.71 0.34 5.76
N ILE A 41 -14.33 1.40 6.49
CA ILE A 41 -12.94 1.80 6.70
C ILE A 41 -12.28 0.89 7.73
N GLN A 42 -12.98 0.53 8.79
CA GLN A 42 -12.45 -0.24 9.90
C GLN A 42 -11.96 -1.63 9.46
N LYS A 43 -12.65 -2.29 8.53
CA LYS A 43 -12.23 -3.59 7.95
C LYS A 43 -10.82 -3.54 7.37
N TYR A 44 -10.46 -2.44 6.72
CA TYR A 44 -9.11 -2.23 6.18
C TYR A 44 -8.11 -1.89 7.28
N LEU A 45 -8.47 -1.02 8.22
CA LEU A 45 -7.61 -0.66 9.34
C LEU A 45 -7.32 -1.86 10.24
N ASP A 46 -8.29 -2.76 10.43
CA ASP A 46 -8.12 -3.98 11.21
C ASP A 46 -7.05 -4.90 10.62
N ARG A 47 -6.93 -5.00 9.31
CA ARG A 47 -5.86 -5.74 8.63
C ARG A 47 -4.48 -5.10 8.80
N ARG A 48 -4.43 -3.77 9.02
CA ARG A 48 -3.19 -3.01 9.19
C ARG A 48 -2.67 -3.00 10.63
N LYS A 49 -3.55 -2.99 11.62
CA LYS A 49 -3.20 -2.76 13.03
C LYS A 49 -2.14 -3.73 13.55
N PRO A 50 -1.30 -3.32 14.53
CA PRO A 50 -0.36 -4.21 15.18
C PRO A 50 -1.06 -5.23 16.09
N GLY A 51 -0.34 -6.26 16.54
CA GLY A 51 -0.83 -7.21 17.56
C GLY A 51 -1.71 -8.36 17.04
N GLN A 52 -1.76 -8.59 15.72
CA GLN A 52 -2.61 -9.63 15.13
C GLN A 52 -2.00 -11.04 15.18
N SER A 53 -0.69 -11.16 15.40
CA SER A 53 -0.02 -12.46 15.42
C SER A 53 1.26 -12.41 16.27
N LYS A 54 1.81 -13.60 16.58
CA LYS A 54 3.13 -13.74 17.21
C LYS A 54 4.29 -13.12 16.40
N PHE A 55 4.06 -12.86 15.11
CA PHE A 55 5.02 -12.23 14.18
C PHE A 55 4.85 -10.71 14.08
N THR A 56 3.96 -10.12 14.86
CA THR A 56 3.77 -8.66 14.88
C THR A 56 4.02 -8.12 16.28
N THR A 57 4.39 -6.82 16.35
CA THR A 57 4.59 -6.15 17.65
C THR A 57 3.37 -6.28 18.54
N ALA A 58 3.60 -6.47 19.85
CA ALA A 58 2.55 -6.60 20.85
C ALA A 58 1.88 -5.25 21.25
N ARG A 59 2.06 -4.18 20.48
CA ARG A 59 1.27 -2.96 20.63
C ARG A 59 -0.19 -3.27 20.39
N SER A 60 -1.08 -2.79 21.26
CA SER A 60 -2.52 -2.89 21.08
C SER A 60 -3.07 -1.49 20.82
N GLU A 61 -3.37 -1.21 19.57
CA GLU A 61 -4.04 0.04 19.15
C GLU A 61 -5.38 -0.34 18.54
N GLY A 62 -6.44 0.32 18.95
CA GLY A 62 -7.78 0.05 18.39
C GLY A 62 -7.93 0.55 16.96
N ASP A 63 -7.09 1.53 16.55
CA ASP A 63 -7.10 2.19 15.23
C ASP A 63 -8.54 2.52 14.77
N LYS A 64 -9.39 3.01 15.71
CA LYS A 64 -10.79 3.27 15.43
C LYS A 64 -10.94 4.49 14.50
N ALA A 65 -11.63 4.28 13.38
CA ALA A 65 -11.95 5.35 12.44
C ALA A 65 -13.10 6.22 12.97
N GLU A 66 -12.96 7.54 12.81
CA GLU A 66 -14.02 8.53 13.02
C GLU A 66 -14.14 9.37 11.74
N ILE A 67 -15.31 9.40 11.12
CA ILE A 67 -15.61 10.27 9.97
C ILE A 67 -16.13 11.59 10.51
N LEU A 68 -15.44 12.69 10.22
CA LEU A 68 -15.78 14.02 10.74
C LEU A 68 -16.56 14.87 9.74
N SER A 69 -16.50 14.57 8.44
CA SER A 69 -17.18 15.32 7.39
C SER A 69 -17.32 14.49 6.10
N GLY A 70 -18.10 14.99 5.14
CA GLY A 70 -18.21 14.42 3.79
C GLY A 70 -19.17 13.23 3.68
N VAL A 71 -19.87 12.86 4.75
CA VAL A 71 -20.88 11.79 4.78
C VAL A 71 -22.17 12.31 5.45
N PHE A 72 -23.30 12.05 4.85
CA PHE A 72 -24.64 12.36 5.38
C PHE A 72 -25.59 11.19 5.08
N GLU A 73 -26.32 10.73 6.07
CA GLU A 73 -27.26 9.59 5.97
C GLU A 73 -26.62 8.34 5.32
N GLY A 74 -25.35 8.06 5.69
CA GLY A 74 -24.61 6.89 5.20
C GLY A 74 -24.15 6.98 3.74
N LYS A 75 -24.13 8.18 3.13
CA LYS A 75 -23.66 8.41 1.77
C LYS A 75 -22.69 9.57 1.70
N THR A 76 -21.71 9.49 0.81
CA THR A 76 -20.82 10.62 0.52
C THR A 76 -21.58 11.79 -0.06
N THR A 77 -21.13 13.01 0.27
CA THR A 77 -21.78 14.27 -0.14
C THR A 77 -21.12 14.95 -1.34
N GLY A 78 -19.97 14.41 -1.82
CA GLY A 78 -19.14 15.07 -2.83
C GLY A 78 -18.23 16.17 -2.29
N THR A 79 -18.26 16.41 -0.97
CA THR A 79 -17.38 17.35 -0.27
C THR A 79 -16.24 16.58 0.42
N PRO A 80 -15.17 17.25 0.90
CA PRO A 80 -14.05 16.56 1.52
C PRO A 80 -14.44 15.67 2.70
N ILE A 81 -14.00 14.41 2.66
CA ILE A 81 -14.20 13.42 3.73
C ILE A 81 -12.99 13.50 4.65
N SER A 82 -13.19 13.96 5.89
CA SER A 82 -12.15 13.98 6.91
C SER A 82 -12.29 12.76 7.81
N ILE A 83 -11.19 11.99 7.94
CA ILE A 83 -11.14 10.79 8.76
C ILE A 83 -10.00 10.95 9.76
N VAL A 84 -10.28 10.70 11.04
CA VAL A 84 -9.30 10.77 12.13
C VAL A 84 -9.23 9.45 12.88
N ILE A 85 -8.01 9.07 13.27
CA ILE A 85 -7.72 7.94 14.14
C ILE A 85 -6.90 8.44 15.32
N ARG A 86 -7.46 8.33 16.54
CA ARG A 86 -6.83 8.79 17.78
C ARG A 86 -5.69 7.85 18.18
N ASN A 87 -4.58 8.42 18.67
CA ASN A 87 -3.51 7.65 19.29
C ASN A 87 -3.85 7.41 20.77
N THR A 88 -3.84 6.15 21.21
CA THR A 88 -4.23 5.77 22.57
C THR A 88 -3.09 5.19 23.41
N ASP A 89 -2.06 4.59 22.80
CA ASP A 89 -0.93 3.93 23.50
C ASP A 89 0.42 4.55 23.10
N GLN A 90 0.65 5.80 23.56
CA GLN A 90 1.90 6.53 23.33
C GLN A 90 2.84 6.38 24.53
N ARG A 91 3.97 5.70 24.37
CA ARG A 91 5.02 5.58 25.40
C ARG A 91 6.30 6.32 24.98
N SER A 92 6.30 7.62 25.13
CA SER A 92 7.44 8.49 24.74
C SER A 92 8.75 8.18 25.50
N ARG A 93 8.68 7.54 26.67
CA ARG A 93 9.85 7.20 27.50
C ARG A 93 10.74 6.14 26.89
N ASP A 94 10.24 5.32 25.97
CA ASP A 94 10.98 4.20 25.37
C ASP A 94 12.04 4.64 24.34
N TYR A 95 12.15 5.94 24.04
CA TYR A 95 13.01 6.49 22.99
C TYR A 95 14.16 7.37 23.51
N SER A 96 14.33 7.50 24.83
CA SER A 96 15.36 8.39 25.41
C SER A 96 16.80 7.96 25.08
N ASN A 97 17.04 6.66 24.92
CA ASN A 97 18.36 6.09 24.61
C ASN A 97 18.79 6.27 23.15
N ILE A 98 17.89 6.71 22.28
CA ILE A 98 18.16 6.90 20.85
C ILE A 98 18.02 8.37 20.40
N MET A 99 17.84 9.28 21.35
CA MET A 99 17.62 10.71 21.08
C MET A 99 18.74 11.34 20.24
N ASP A 100 19.98 11.03 20.60
CA ASP A 100 21.17 11.59 19.95
C ASP A 100 21.87 10.64 18.97
N VAL A 101 21.31 9.44 18.75
CA VAL A 101 21.95 8.40 17.94
C VAL A 101 21.15 8.18 16.64
N TYR A 102 21.85 7.97 15.54
CA TYR A 102 21.24 7.63 14.26
C TYR A 102 21.07 6.12 14.13
N ARG A 103 19.83 5.66 14.18
CA ARG A 103 19.53 4.24 14.05
C ARG A 103 19.84 3.76 12.63
N PRO A 104 20.61 2.67 12.44
CA PRO A 104 20.86 2.10 11.12
C PRO A 104 19.56 1.79 10.39
N GLY A 105 19.50 2.12 9.12
CA GLY A 105 18.33 1.84 8.26
C GLY A 105 17.08 2.65 8.53
N HIS A 106 17.10 3.62 9.47
CA HIS A 106 15.99 4.56 9.74
C HIS A 106 16.27 5.95 9.15
N ALA A 107 15.28 6.82 9.22
CA ALA A 107 15.33 8.16 8.65
C ALA A 107 15.93 9.23 9.58
N ASP A 108 16.51 8.83 10.72
CA ASP A 108 16.94 9.77 11.77
C ASP A 108 17.91 10.82 11.23
N TYR A 109 18.98 10.39 10.57
CA TYR A 109 19.98 11.27 9.97
C TYR A 109 19.38 12.20 8.89
N THR A 110 18.58 11.65 8.00
CA THR A 110 18.03 12.42 6.89
C THR A 110 16.99 13.47 7.32
N PHE A 111 16.32 13.26 8.46
CA PHE A 111 15.43 14.25 9.06
C PHE A 111 16.21 15.40 9.69
N ASP A 112 17.27 15.10 10.44
CA ASP A 112 18.15 16.13 11.01
C ASP A 112 18.79 16.98 9.91
N GLU A 113 19.31 16.36 8.84
CA GLU A 113 19.90 17.09 7.70
C GLU A 113 18.88 17.95 6.95
N LYS A 114 17.67 17.46 6.77
CA LYS A 114 16.66 18.15 5.98
C LYS A 114 15.96 19.29 6.73
N TYR A 115 15.63 19.04 8.01
CA TYR A 115 14.79 19.94 8.80
C TYR A 115 15.54 20.64 9.94
N GLY A 116 16.83 20.29 10.18
CA GLY A 116 17.66 20.83 11.24
C GLY A 116 17.38 20.23 12.63
N PHE A 117 16.29 19.49 12.77
CA PHE A 117 15.91 18.76 13.99
C PHE A 117 14.90 17.67 13.66
N ARG A 118 14.73 16.71 14.56
CA ARG A 118 13.70 15.67 14.43
C ARG A 118 12.94 15.43 15.73
N ASP A 119 11.72 14.95 15.64
CA ASP A 119 11.08 14.28 16.76
C ASP A 119 11.62 12.84 16.84
N TYR A 120 12.48 12.58 17.83
CA TYR A 120 13.08 11.26 18.04
C TYR A 120 12.08 10.20 18.54
N ARG A 121 10.88 10.61 18.96
CA ARG A 121 9.83 9.74 19.48
C ARG A 121 9.11 9.04 18.31
N GLY A 122 9.45 7.80 18.03
CA GLY A 122 8.75 6.94 17.08
C GLY A 122 8.87 7.26 15.59
N GLY A 123 9.74 8.23 15.21
CA GLY A 123 10.05 8.53 13.80
C GLY A 123 9.06 9.44 13.08
N GLY A 124 8.12 10.09 13.78
CA GLY A 124 7.21 11.12 13.21
C GLY A 124 6.48 10.65 11.95
N ARG A 125 6.58 11.44 10.88
CA ARG A 125 5.97 11.15 9.56
C ARG A 125 6.62 10.00 8.80
N SER A 126 7.83 9.54 9.20
CA SER A 126 8.45 8.34 8.61
C SER A 126 8.07 7.03 9.32
N SER A 127 7.26 7.12 10.36
CA SER A 127 6.73 5.94 11.07
C SER A 127 5.74 5.17 10.20
N GLY A 128 5.73 3.83 10.30
CA GLY A 128 4.71 3.00 9.67
C GLY A 128 3.27 3.32 10.10
N ARG A 129 3.08 4.08 11.18
CA ARG A 129 1.76 4.56 11.62
C ARG A 129 1.13 5.57 10.64
N GLU A 130 1.93 6.28 9.86
CA GLU A 130 1.47 7.18 8.80
C GLU A 130 0.57 6.46 7.79
N THR A 131 0.81 5.18 7.55
CA THR A 131 0.02 4.38 6.60
C THR A 131 -1.45 4.21 6.98
N ILE A 132 -1.85 4.52 8.22
CA ILE A 132 -3.25 4.55 8.65
C ILE A 132 -4.08 5.46 7.76
N GLY A 133 -3.60 6.68 7.50
CA GLY A 133 -4.29 7.64 6.63
C GLY A 133 -4.43 7.12 5.20
N ARG A 134 -3.40 6.46 4.67
CA ARG A 134 -3.45 5.83 3.34
C ARG A 134 -4.47 4.71 3.27
N VAL A 135 -4.49 3.84 4.28
CA VAL A 135 -5.42 2.69 4.35
C VAL A 135 -6.86 3.17 4.52
N ALA A 136 -7.11 4.17 5.36
CA ALA A 136 -8.44 4.74 5.54
C ALA A 136 -8.99 5.35 4.23
N ALA A 137 -8.16 6.12 3.51
CA ALA A 137 -8.53 6.68 2.21
C ALA A 137 -8.65 5.60 1.12
N GLY A 138 -7.77 4.60 1.15
CA GLY A 138 -7.79 3.46 0.23
C GLY A 138 -9.07 2.64 0.36
N ALA A 139 -9.62 2.50 1.56
CA ALA A 139 -10.92 1.85 1.77
C ALA A 139 -12.07 2.59 1.06
N VAL A 140 -12.05 3.93 1.07
CA VAL A 140 -13.02 4.75 0.32
C VAL A 140 -12.85 4.55 -1.18
N ALA A 141 -11.60 4.56 -1.67
CA ALA A 141 -11.31 4.33 -3.09
C ALA A 141 -11.71 2.91 -3.53
N ALA A 142 -11.40 1.88 -2.74
CA ALA A 142 -11.78 0.50 -3.04
C ALA A 142 -13.31 0.35 -3.13
N LYS A 143 -14.05 0.95 -2.22
CA LYS A 143 -15.51 0.93 -2.25
C LYS A 143 -16.09 1.63 -3.49
N LEU A 144 -15.48 2.73 -3.93
CA LEU A 144 -15.82 3.36 -5.21
C LEU A 144 -15.58 2.42 -6.39
N LEU A 145 -14.42 1.77 -6.43
CA LEU A 145 -14.05 0.82 -7.49
C LEU A 145 -14.97 -0.41 -7.51
N GLU A 146 -15.29 -0.97 -6.33
CA GLU A 146 -16.24 -2.08 -6.19
C GLU A 146 -17.61 -1.76 -6.76
N SER A 147 -18.10 -0.52 -6.57
CA SER A 147 -19.37 -0.07 -7.15
C SER A 147 -19.36 -0.05 -8.68
N LEU A 148 -18.19 -0.10 -9.30
CA LEU A 148 -17.96 -0.16 -10.75
C LEU A 148 -17.56 -1.56 -11.23
N GLY A 149 -17.59 -2.57 -10.34
CA GLY A 149 -17.16 -3.94 -10.66
C GLY A 149 -15.65 -4.14 -10.75
N ILE A 150 -14.86 -3.20 -10.21
CA ILE A 150 -13.40 -3.27 -10.17
C ILE A 150 -12.97 -3.69 -8.76
N THR A 151 -12.15 -4.74 -8.66
CA THR A 151 -11.63 -5.24 -7.39
C THR A 151 -10.13 -5.09 -7.31
N VAL A 152 -9.62 -4.74 -6.12
CA VAL A 152 -8.20 -4.64 -5.82
C VAL A 152 -7.91 -5.61 -4.69
N GLN A 153 -6.97 -6.51 -4.88
CA GLN A 153 -6.59 -7.49 -3.87
C GLN A 153 -5.07 -7.63 -3.81
N ALA A 154 -4.52 -7.57 -2.61
CA ALA A 154 -3.09 -7.82 -2.39
C ALA A 154 -2.88 -9.01 -1.46
N TYR A 155 -1.74 -9.67 -1.62
CA TYR A 155 -1.33 -10.79 -0.81
C TYR A 155 0.20 -10.90 -0.74
N THR A 156 0.68 -11.64 0.24
CA THR A 156 2.11 -11.92 0.40
C THR A 156 2.52 -12.99 -0.60
N SER A 157 3.43 -12.67 -1.51
CA SER A 157 4.00 -13.63 -2.48
C SER A 157 5.34 -14.21 -2.03
N ALA A 158 6.07 -13.52 -1.12
CA ALA A 158 7.28 -14.06 -0.53
C ALA A 158 7.56 -13.51 0.87
N VAL A 159 8.16 -14.33 1.73
CA VAL A 159 8.72 -13.96 3.03
C VAL A 159 10.15 -14.48 3.11
N GLY A 160 11.15 -13.59 3.15
CA GLY A 160 12.55 -14.00 3.01
C GLY A 160 12.76 -14.83 1.72
N PRO A 161 13.34 -16.04 1.84
CA PRO A 161 13.55 -16.93 0.69
C PRO A 161 12.32 -17.75 0.29
N VAL A 162 11.28 -17.80 1.13
CA VAL A 162 10.07 -18.62 0.89
C VAL A 162 9.13 -17.88 -0.05
N LYS A 163 8.81 -18.50 -1.19
CA LYS A 163 7.92 -17.96 -2.23
C LYS A 163 6.71 -18.85 -2.40
N ILE A 164 5.57 -18.26 -2.78
CA ILE A 164 4.39 -19.02 -3.20
C ILE A 164 4.66 -19.75 -4.53
N ASP A 165 3.91 -20.82 -4.73
CA ASP A 165 3.78 -21.49 -6.03
C ASP A 165 2.46 -21.03 -6.67
N HIS A 166 2.54 -20.18 -7.70
CA HIS A 166 1.36 -19.63 -8.38
C HIS A 166 0.41 -20.70 -8.93
N SER A 167 0.93 -21.91 -9.21
CA SER A 167 0.09 -23.04 -9.66
C SER A 167 -0.75 -23.66 -8.54
N LYS A 168 -0.46 -23.32 -7.28
CA LYS A 168 -1.13 -23.82 -6.06
C LYS A 168 -1.86 -22.75 -5.28
N MET A 169 -2.06 -21.58 -5.88
CA MET A 169 -2.74 -20.48 -5.24
C MET A 169 -4.22 -20.79 -4.98
N ASP A 170 -4.64 -20.52 -3.77
CA ASP A 170 -6.04 -20.44 -3.36
C ASP A 170 -6.28 -19.08 -2.70
N LEU A 171 -7.06 -18.23 -3.35
CA LEU A 171 -7.32 -16.88 -2.87
C LEU A 171 -8.13 -16.86 -1.56
N GLU A 172 -8.89 -17.91 -1.24
CA GLU A 172 -9.59 -18.05 0.04
C GLU A 172 -8.60 -18.23 1.20
N GLU A 173 -7.44 -18.84 0.92
CA GLU A 173 -6.40 -19.06 1.92
C GLU A 173 -5.75 -17.74 2.42
N ILE A 174 -5.83 -16.66 1.66
CA ILE A 174 -5.28 -15.34 2.05
C ILE A 174 -5.84 -14.90 3.42
N SER A 175 -7.11 -15.12 3.68
CA SER A 175 -7.77 -14.74 4.94
C SER A 175 -7.60 -15.80 6.05
N ASN A 176 -7.15 -17.01 5.72
CA ASN A 176 -7.07 -18.13 6.63
C ASN A 176 -5.72 -18.26 7.34
N ASN A 177 -4.69 -17.53 6.91
CA ASN A 177 -3.39 -17.52 7.57
C ASN A 177 -2.92 -16.10 7.91
N ARG A 178 -2.02 -16.02 8.89
CA ARG A 178 -1.55 -14.74 9.46
C ARG A 178 -0.57 -13.99 8.57
N LEU A 179 -0.07 -14.62 7.51
CA LEU A 179 0.88 -14.03 6.57
C LEU A 179 0.20 -13.52 5.31
N TYR A 180 -1.12 -13.73 5.17
CA TYR A 180 -1.88 -13.38 3.96
C TYR A 180 -1.28 -14.01 2.69
N MET A 181 -0.78 -15.25 2.78
CA MET A 181 -0.24 -16.00 1.64
C MET A 181 -1.33 -16.88 1.02
N PRO A 182 -1.51 -16.87 -0.31
CA PRO A 182 -2.51 -17.71 -0.98
C PRO A 182 -2.05 -19.17 -1.17
N ASP A 183 -0.87 -19.56 -0.72
CA ASP A 183 -0.33 -20.92 -0.75
C ASP A 183 -0.13 -21.42 0.68
N LYS A 184 -0.96 -22.36 1.10
CA LYS A 184 -0.97 -22.93 2.45
C LYS A 184 0.37 -23.56 2.83
N LYS A 185 1.05 -24.22 1.87
CA LYS A 185 2.35 -24.86 2.13
C LYS A 185 3.43 -23.79 2.33
N ALA A 186 3.49 -22.82 1.43
CA ALA A 186 4.42 -21.70 1.53
C ALA A 186 4.17 -20.89 2.83
N ALA A 187 2.91 -20.70 3.24
CA ALA A 187 2.58 -20.04 4.49
C ALA A 187 3.16 -20.76 5.71
N ALA A 188 3.05 -22.10 5.78
CA ALA A 188 3.61 -22.90 6.87
C ALA A 188 5.15 -22.86 6.89
N GLU A 189 5.80 -22.94 5.72
CA GLU A 189 7.26 -22.81 5.58
C GLU A 189 7.74 -21.41 5.99
N ALA A 190 7.02 -20.36 5.61
CA ALA A 190 7.32 -18.99 5.98
C ALA A 190 7.15 -18.75 7.50
N GLU A 191 6.15 -19.34 8.14
CA GLU A 191 6.00 -19.28 9.60
C GLU A 191 7.19 -19.91 10.33
N SER A 192 7.65 -21.08 9.88
CA SER A 192 8.84 -21.75 10.45
C SER A 192 10.11 -20.90 10.25
N TYR A 193 10.26 -20.29 9.06
CA TYR A 193 11.38 -19.38 8.78
C TYR A 193 11.36 -18.14 9.71
N LEU A 194 10.19 -17.57 9.97
CA LEU A 194 10.04 -16.42 10.88
C LEU A 194 10.34 -16.78 12.33
N GLU A 195 10.04 -18.01 12.78
CA GLU A 195 10.42 -18.49 14.11
C GLU A 195 11.94 -18.54 14.28
N ASP A 196 12.67 -18.97 13.26
CA ASP A 196 14.14 -18.92 13.25
C ASP A 196 14.66 -17.47 13.30
N MET A 197 14.06 -16.54 12.54
CA MET A 197 14.43 -15.11 12.60
C MET A 197 14.24 -14.52 14.00
N ILE A 198 13.16 -14.87 14.70
CA ILE A 198 12.90 -14.43 16.06
C ILE A 198 13.99 -14.96 17.02
N GLN A 199 14.38 -16.25 16.89
CA GLN A 199 15.45 -16.84 17.71
C GLN A 199 16.79 -16.15 17.47
N ARG A 200 17.09 -15.79 16.22
CA ARG A 200 18.31 -15.05 15.83
C ARG A 200 18.26 -13.57 16.19
N LYS A 201 17.14 -13.06 16.70
CA LYS A 201 16.91 -11.63 16.96
C LYS A 201 17.10 -10.77 15.69
N ASP A 202 16.71 -11.29 14.55
CA ASP A 202 16.86 -10.69 13.23
C ASP A 202 15.50 -10.49 12.56
N SER A 203 15.50 -9.96 11.35
CA SER A 203 14.33 -9.70 10.55
C SER A 203 14.55 -10.08 9.09
N CYS A 204 13.47 -10.27 8.36
CA CYS A 204 13.51 -10.49 6.92
C CYS A 204 12.61 -9.52 6.16
N GLY A 205 12.87 -9.41 4.87
CA GLY A 205 12.00 -8.74 3.92
C GLY A 205 11.00 -9.71 3.31
N GLY A 206 10.34 -9.26 2.25
CA GLY A 206 9.44 -10.10 1.46
C GLY A 206 8.85 -9.32 0.30
N VAL A 207 7.95 -9.97 -0.41
CA VAL A 207 7.28 -9.42 -1.60
C VAL A 207 5.78 -9.50 -1.42
N ILE A 208 5.09 -8.43 -1.78
CA ILE A 208 3.64 -8.35 -1.87
C ILE A 208 3.29 -8.28 -3.35
N GLU A 209 2.36 -9.13 -3.78
CA GLU A 209 1.73 -9.05 -5.09
C GLU A 209 0.34 -8.44 -4.94
N CYS A 210 -0.05 -7.58 -5.87
CA CYS A 210 -1.34 -6.94 -5.90
C CYS A 210 -1.94 -7.06 -7.30
N VAL A 211 -3.20 -7.47 -7.35
CA VAL A 211 -3.95 -7.65 -8.58
C VAL A 211 -5.16 -6.72 -8.62
N VAL A 212 -5.45 -6.18 -9.82
CA VAL A 212 -6.67 -5.40 -10.06
C VAL A 212 -7.45 -6.07 -11.18
N ASN A 213 -8.68 -6.48 -10.88
CA ASN A 213 -9.56 -7.11 -11.85
C ASN A 213 -10.71 -6.17 -12.23
N GLY A 214 -11.25 -6.33 -13.44
CA GLY A 214 -12.39 -5.57 -13.93
C GLY A 214 -12.05 -4.14 -14.40
N LEU A 215 -10.79 -3.74 -14.41
CA LEU A 215 -10.37 -2.44 -14.93
C LEU A 215 -10.56 -2.40 -16.45
N PRO A 216 -11.37 -1.45 -16.98
CA PRO A 216 -11.56 -1.35 -18.43
C PRO A 216 -10.27 -0.92 -19.13
N ALA A 217 -10.12 -1.26 -20.42
CA ALA A 217 -9.01 -0.78 -21.23
C ALA A 217 -9.07 0.75 -21.40
N GLY A 218 -7.88 1.40 -21.39
CA GLY A 218 -7.73 2.83 -21.66
C GLY A 218 -7.75 3.73 -20.42
N VAL A 219 -7.48 3.20 -19.21
CA VAL A 219 -7.27 3.96 -17.99
C VAL A 219 -5.78 4.23 -17.81
N GLY A 220 -5.41 5.48 -17.63
CA GLY A 220 -4.02 5.96 -17.59
C GLY A 220 -3.71 6.85 -18.80
N GLU A 221 -2.52 7.43 -18.82
CA GLU A 221 -2.09 8.36 -19.84
C GLU A 221 -0.79 7.87 -20.52
N PRO A 222 -0.54 8.25 -21.77
CA PRO A 222 0.78 8.03 -22.36
C PRO A 222 1.82 8.96 -21.74
N VAL A 223 3.09 8.69 -22.00
CA VAL A 223 4.28 9.48 -21.65
C VAL A 223 4.57 9.48 -20.14
N PHE A 224 4.26 10.52 -19.38
CA PHE A 224 4.73 10.69 -18.00
C PHE A 224 3.72 10.15 -16.96
N ASP A 225 2.44 10.32 -17.20
CA ASP A 225 1.40 9.88 -16.26
C ASP A 225 0.83 8.50 -16.62
N LYS A 226 1.72 7.59 -17.03
CA LYS A 226 1.39 6.20 -17.28
C LYS A 226 0.80 5.57 -16.02
N LEU A 227 -0.15 4.65 -16.19
CA LEU A 227 -0.74 3.92 -15.08
C LEU A 227 0.33 3.15 -14.27
N ASP A 228 1.25 2.48 -14.95
CA ASP A 228 2.38 1.78 -14.31
C ASP A 228 3.32 2.74 -13.57
N ALA A 229 3.62 3.91 -14.14
CA ALA A 229 4.44 4.92 -13.49
C ALA A 229 3.75 5.53 -12.25
N ALA A 230 2.45 5.81 -12.33
CA ALA A 230 1.66 6.31 -11.20
C ALA A 230 1.57 5.28 -10.07
N LEU A 231 1.36 4.00 -10.41
CA LEU A 231 1.41 2.88 -9.46
C LEU A 231 2.80 2.74 -8.85
N GLY A 232 3.86 2.82 -9.65
CA GLY A 232 5.24 2.81 -9.17
C GLY A 232 5.50 3.93 -8.16
N LYS A 233 5.07 5.16 -8.45
CA LYS A 233 5.15 6.30 -7.52
C LYS A 233 4.40 6.04 -6.22
N ALA A 234 3.17 5.50 -6.31
CA ALA A 234 2.34 5.19 -5.16
C ALA A 234 3.00 4.16 -4.25
N ILE A 235 3.40 3.03 -4.82
CA ILE A 235 3.97 1.89 -4.09
C ILE A 235 5.36 2.21 -3.55
N MET A 236 6.24 2.85 -4.34
CA MET A 236 7.56 3.28 -3.88
C MET A 236 7.50 4.36 -2.77
N SER A 237 6.37 5.04 -2.60
CA SER A 237 6.16 5.99 -1.51
C SER A 237 5.89 5.31 -0.15
N ILE A 238 5.59 4.01 -0.12
CA ILE A 238 5.37 3.24 1.10
C ILE A 238 6.72 3.01 1.79
N GLY A 239 6.78 3.26 3.10
CA GLY A 239 7.99 2.99 3.88
C GLY A 239 8.46 1.55 3.76
N ALA A 240 9.77 1.34 3.67
CA ALA A 240 10.46 0.06 3.47
C ALA A 240 10.36 -0.57 2.07
N VAL A 241 9.56 -0.06 1.15
CA VAL A 241 9.58 -0.52 -0.25
C VAL A 241 10.91 -0.16 -0.90
N LYS A 242 11.48 -1.11 -1.65
CA LYS A 242 12.76 -0.99 -2.36
C LYS A 242 12.69 -1.41 -3.83
N GLY A 243 11.61 -2.05 -4.26
CA GLY A 243 11.40 -2.45 -5.62
C GLY A 243 9.93 -2.44 -5.98
N PHE A 244 9.64 -2.19 -7.25
CA PHE A 244 8.33 -2.26 -7.87
C PHE A 244 8.46 -2.91 -9.23
N GLU A 245 7.57 -3.82 -9.55
CA GLU A 245 7.47 -4.49 -10.84
C GLU A 245 6.01 -4.54 -11.29
N ILE A 246 5.82 -4.54 -12.60
CA ILE A 246 4.53 -4.77 -13.24
C ILE A 246 4.68 -5.90 -14.27
N GLY A 247 3.71 -6.82 -14.36
CA GLY A 247 3.81 -8.01 -15.20
C GLY A 247 5.05 -8.85 -14.89
N ASP A 248 5.78 -9.25 -15.91
CA ASP A 248 7.02 -10.03 -15.75
C ASP A 248 8.17 -9.20 -15.12
N GLY A 249 8.04 -7.86 -15.09
CA GLY A 249 8.99 -7.00 -14.40
C GLY A 249 10.42 -7.18 -14.91
N PHE A 250 11.37 -7.49 -14.01
CA PHE A 250 12.78 -7.71 -14.39
C PHE A 250 13.03 -8.96 -15.24
N GLU A 251 12.15 -9.98 -15.17
CA GLU A 251 12.26 -11.19 -15.97
C GLU A 251 12.09 -10.90 -17.47
N ALA A 252 11.29 -9.88 -17.83
CA ALA A 252 11.12 -9.42 -19.21
C ALA A 252 12.46 -9.04 -19.89
N ALA A 253 13.47 -8.58 -19.11
CA ALA A 253 14.78 -8.24 -19.64
C ALA A 253 15.56 -9.46 -20.19
N ALA A 254 15.25 -10.67 -19.74
CA ALA A 254 15.85 -11.91 -20.20
C ALA A 254 15.00 -12.61 -21.28
N SER A 255 13.79 -12.12 -21.55
CA SER A 255 12.87 -12.73 -22.50
C SER A 255 13.17 -12.32 -23.95
N LEU A 256 12.81 -13.18 -24.90
CA LEU A 256 12.80 -12.82 -26.32
C LEU A 256 11.46 -12.15 -26.65
N GLY A 257 11.46 -11.13 -27.51
CA GLY A 257 10.25 -10.43 -27.90
C GLY A 257 9.14 -11.35 -28.45
N SER A 258 9.49 -12.45 -29.11
CA SER A 258 8.53 -13.47 -29.57
C SER A 258 7.88 -14.28 -28.44
N GLN A 259 8.46 -14.27 -27.25
CA GLN A 259 7.95 -14.94 -26.03
C GLN A 259 7.22 -13.98 -25.12
N ASP A 260 7.70 -12.73 -25.02
CA ASP A 260 7.16 -11.67 -24.17
C ASP A 260 5.90 -11.01 -24.77
N ASN A 261 5.75 -11.01 -26.10
CA ASN A 261 4.61 -10.37 -26.73
C ASN A 261 3.29 -11.07 -26.42
N ASP A 262 2.40 -10.37 -25.73
CA ASP A 262 1.03 -10.81 -25.43
C ASP A 262 0.16 -10.80 -26.71
N CYS A 263 -0.11 -11.98 -27.29
CA CYS A 263 -0.92 -12.08 -28.49
C CYS A 263 -2.40 -11.74 -28.24
N PHE A 264 -3.01 -10.97 -29.15
CA PHE A 264 -4.44 -10.68 -29.11
C PHE A 264 -5.25 -11.77 -29.83
N ILE A 265 -6.39 -12.10 -29.24
CA ILE A 265 -7.45 -12.92 -29.83
C ILE A 265 -8.81 -12.24 -29.66
N ILE A 266 -9.81 -12.74 -30.35
CA ILE A 266 -11.21 -12.33 -30.11
C ILE A 266 -11.75 -13.18 -28.95
N GLY A 267 -12.11 -12.49 -27.85
CA GLY A 267 -12.71 -13.11 -26.67
C GLY A 267 -14.14 -13.59 -26.91
N LYS A 268 -14.68 -14.29 -25.92
CA LYS A 268 -16.06 -14.85 -25.99
C LYS A 268 -17.13 -13.78 -26.11
N ASP A 269 -16.86 -12.56 -25.67
CA ASP A 269 -17.71 -11.37 -25.75
C ASP A 269 -17.55 -10.59 -27.07
N GLY A 270 -16.75 -11.11 -28.02
CA GLY A 270 -16.45 -10.49 -29.30
C GLY A 270 -15.45 -9.33 -29.23
N ARG A 271 -14.81 -9.09 -28.09
CA ARG A 271 -13.80 -8.05 -27.90
C ARG A 271 -12.39 -8.61 -27.97
N PRO A 272 -11.39 -7.81 -28.34
CA PRO A 272 -9.99 -8.19 -28.23
C PRO A 272 -9.63 -8.51 -26.77
N CYS A 273 -8.95 -9.63 -26.55
CA CYS A 273 -8.33 -9.99 -25.28
C CYS A 273 -6.98 -10.63 -25.51
N LYS A 274 -6.12 -10.66 -24.50
CA LYS A 274 -4.78 -11.27 -24.59
C LYS A 274 -4.82 -12.75 -24.16
N VAL A 275 -3.92 -13.55 -24.72
CA VAL A 275 -3.72 -14.96 -24.34
C VAL A 275 -2.83 -15.09 -23.12
N THR A 276 -1.81 -14.24 -23.04
CA THR A 276 -0.85 -14.12 -21.93
C THR A 276 -0.93 -12.74 -21.31
N ASN A 277 -0.21 -12.50 -20.24
CA ASN A 277 -0.24 -11.22 -19.53
C ASN A 277 1.16 -10.81 -19.02
N HIS A 278 2.17 -10.97 -19.87
CA HIS A 278 3.56 -10.58 -19.57
C HIS A 278 3.69 -9.10 -19.24
N SER A 279 2.92 -8.26 -19.95
CA SER A 279 2.85 -6.81 -19.70
C SER A 279 2.15 -6.41 -18.38
N GLY A 280 1.51 -7.37 -17.67
CA GLY A 280 0.83 -7.13 -16.40
C GLY A 280 -0.37 -6.22 -16.48
N GLY A 281 -1.12 -6.22 -17.60
CA GLY A 281 -2.36 -5.48 -17.76
C GLY A 281 -2.18 -4.04 -18.23
N THR A 282 -0.98 -3.63 -18.67
CA THR A 282 -0.70 -2.27 -19.18
C THR A 282 -0.02 -2.31 -20.53
N LEU A 283 -0.49 -1.49 -21.47
CA LEU A 283 0.12 -1.27 -22.78
C LEU A 283 0.15 0.25 -23.06
N GLY A 284 1.33 0.74 -23.44
CA GLY A 284 1.50 2.17 -23.77
C GLY A 284 1.22 3.13 -22.61
N GLY A 285 1.23 2.66 -21.36
CA GLY A 285 0.93 3.44 -20.16
C GLY A 285 -0.53 3.43 -19.73
N MET A 286 -1.37 2.65 -20.41
CA MET A 286 -2.80 2.53 -20.12
C MET A 286 -3.16 1.08 -19.84
N SER A 287 -4.24 0.86 -19.08
CA SER A 287 -4.80 -0.48 -18.88
C SER A 287 -5.27 -1.06 -20.21
N ASP A 288 -5.14 -2.37 -20.37
CA ASP A 288 -5.53 -3.09 -21.60
C ASP A 288 -6.77 -3.98 -21.43
N GLY A 289 -7.38 -3.97 -20.23
CA GLY A 289 -8.56 -4.76 -19.89
C GLY A 289 -8.23 -6.13 -19.28
N SER A 290 -6.97 -6.55 -19.27
CA SER A 290 -6.51 -7.74 -18.55
C SER A 290 -6.36 -7.44 -17.05
N THR A 291 -6.16 -8.48 -16.25
CA THR A 291 -5.78 -8.30 -14.83
C THR A 291 -4.49 -7.49 -14.73
N LEU A 292 -4.56 -6.38 -13.99
CA LEU A 292 -3.37 -5.62 -13.65
C LEU A 292 -2.61 -6.38 -12.56
N VAL A 293 -1.33 -6.69 -12.77
CA VAL A 293 -0.48 -7.45 -11.85
C VAL A 293 0.76 -6.66 -11.51
N MET A 294 0.99 -6.40 -10.21
CA MET A 294 2.16 -5.68 -9.74
C MET A 294 2.75 -6.33 -8.49
N ARG A 295 4.06 -6.14 -8.28
CA ARG A 295 4.79 -6.62 -7.11
C ARG A 295 5.57 -5.51 -6.43
N ALA A 296 5.62 -5.57 -5.09
CA ALA A 296 6.36 -4.65 -4.25
C ALA A 296 7.34 -5.40 -3.34
N ALA A 297 8.62 -5.09 -3.44
CA ALA A 297 9.66 -5.67 -2.59
C ALA A 297 9.91 -4.81 -1.35
N PHE A 298 9.83 -5.42 -0.18
CA PHE A 298 10.04 -4.78 1.12
C PHE A 298 11.37 -5.21 1.73
N LYS A 299 12.15 -4.25 2.20
CA LYS A 299 13.39 -4.54 2.94
C LYS A 299 13.07 -5.10 4.33
N PRO A 300 14.02 -5.81 4.96
CA PRO A 300 13.93 -6.20 6.36
C PRO A 300 13.65 -5.01 7.29
N THR A 301 12.98 -5.26 8.40
CA THR A 301 12.78 -4.27 9.46
C THR A 301 14.14 -3.89 10.06
N PRO A 302 14.53 -2.61 10.07
CA PRO A 302 15.86 -2.23 10.55
C PRO A 302 16.00 -2.25 12.09
N SER A 303 14.86 -2.29 12.80
CA SER A 303 14.84 -2.41 14.26
C SER A 303 15.01 -3.88 14.66
N ILE A 304 16.25 -4.29 14.93
CA ILE A 304 16.59 -5.65 15.38
C ILE A 304 17.24 -5.61 16.76
N SER A 305 17.11 -6.69 17.54
CA SER A 305 17.68 -6.81 18.88
C SER A 305 19.11 -7.40 18.83
N GLN A 306 19.88 -6.97 17.83
CA GLN A 306 21.33 -7.23 17.72
C GLN A 306 22.09 -5.93 17.92
N ILE A 307 23.34 -6.03 18.37
CA ILE A 307 24.25 -4.87 18.50
C ILE A 307 24.58 -4.37 17.09
N GLN A 308 24.34 -3.09 16.85
CA GLN A 308 24.62 -2.43 15.58
C GLN A 308 25.58 -1.25 15.78
N LYS A 309 26.56 -1.12 14.90
CA LYS A 309 27.46 0.05 14.86
C LYS A 309 26.77 1.23 14.21
N THR A 310 26.96 2.42 14.78
CA THR A 310 26.40 3.66 14.28
C THR A 310 27.22 4.87 14.77
N VAL A 311 26.68 6.07 14.56
CA VAL A 311 27.25 7.33 15.06
C VAL A 311 26.17 8.14 15.79
N ASP A 312 26.59 9.00 16.72
CA ASP A 312 25.73 10.00 17.30
C ASP A 312 25.75 11.32 16.48
N ARG A 313 24.83 12.21 16.79
CA ARG A 313 24.73 13.54 16.13
C ARG A 313 25.94 14.45 16.36
N TYR A 314 26.86 14.06 17.26
CA TYR A 314 28.09 14.77 17.56
C TYR A 314 29.31 14.16 16.83
N GLY A 315 29.09 13.20 15.92
CA GLY A 315 30.13 12.56 15.12
C GLY A 315 30.94 11.49 15.86
N LYS A 316 30.45 10.94 16.97
CA LYS A 316 31.13 9.87 17.71
C LYS A 316 30.57 8.53 17.36
N GLU A 317 31.45 7.54 17.15
CA GLU A 317 31.04 6.15 16.95
C GLU A 317 30.35 5.60 18.20
N ARG A 318 29.27 4.83 17.97
CA ARG A 318 28.45 4.20 19.00
C ARG A 318 28.08 2.78 18.60
N GLU A 319 27.78 1.99 19.62
CA GLU A 319 27.07 0.74 19.44
C GLU A 319 25.71 0.87 20.09
N ILE A 320 24.67 0.42 19.38
CA ILE A 320 23.29 0.43 19.89
C ILE A 320 22.68 -0.96 19.76
N GLU A 321 21.88 -1.31 20.74
CA GLU A 321 20.93 -2.41 20.68
C GLU A 321 19.54 -1.80 20.79
N ILE A 322 18.70 -1.99 19.78
CA ILE A 322 17.34 -1.46 19.81
C ILE A 322 16.49 -2.41 20.65
N LYS A 323 16.23 -2.00 21.90
CA LYS A 323 15.40 -2.77 22.84
C LYS A 323 13.92 -2.54 22.52
N GLY A 324 13.14 -3.60 22.50
CA GLY A 324 11.70 -3.52 22.25
C GLY A 324 11.19 -4.73 21.48
N ARG A 325 9.89 -4.76 21.27
CA ARG A 325 9.25 -5.79 20.43
C ARG A 325 9.15 -5.25 19.01
N HIS A 326 9.87 -5.86 18.10
CA HIS A 326 9.91 -5.47 16.69
C HIS A 326 9.23 -6.55 15.84
N ASP A 327 8.65 -6.13 14.73
CA ASP A 327 8.12 -7.06 13.74
C ASP A 327 9.31 -7.78 13.06
N PRO A 328 9.45 -9.11 13.12
CA PRO A 328 10.47 -9.83 12.36
C PRO A 328 10.24 -9.72 10.85
N VAL A 329 9.03 -9.39 10.45
CA VAL A 329 8.62 -9.08 9.07
C VAL A 329 7.47 -8.08 9.08
N ILE A 330 7.49 -7.11 8.18
CA ILE A 330 6.39 -6.12 8.07
C ILE A 330 5.39 -6.44 6.97
N VAL A 331 5.71 -7.40 6.10
CA VAL A 331 4.94 -7.71 4.89
C VAL A 331 3.46 -7.95 5.19
N PRO A 332 3.04 -8.76 6.17
CA PRO A 332 1.61 -9.02 6.43
C PRO A 332 0.81 -7.74 6.73
N ARG A 333 1.42 -6.78 7.43
CA ARG A 333 0.79 -5.48 7.72
C ARG A 333 0.81 -4.53 6.52
N ALA A 334 1.76 -4.72 5.62
CA ALA A 334 1.92 -3.90 4.43
C ALA A 334 1.00 -4.34 3.28
N VAL A 335 0.46 -5.56 3.29
CA VAL A 335 -0.49 -6.07 2.27
C VAL A 335 -1.62 -5.07 2.04
N VAL A 336 -2.35 -4.69 3.07
CA VAL A 336 -3.46 -3.75 2.96
C VAL A 336 -3.02 -2.33 2.59
N VAL A 337 -1.75 -1.95 2.86
CA VAL A 337 -1.21 -0.64 2.47
C VAL A 337 -0.95 -0.61 0.95
N VAL A 338 -0.41 -1.69 0.39
CA VAL A 338 -0.20 -1.84 -1.06
C VAL A 338 -1.56 -1.82 -1.77
N GLU A 339 -2.53 -2.60 -1.28
CA GLU A 339 -3.90 -2.64 -1.77
C GLU A 339 -4.56 -1.26 -1.77
N ALA A 340 -4.45 -0.52 -0.66
CA ALA A 340 -4.98 0.83 -0.52
C ALA A 340 -4.34 1.82 -1.50
N MET A 341 -3.01 1.79 -1.66
CA MET A 341 -2.32 2.69 -2.59
C MET A 341 -2.61 2.36 -4.06
N ALA A 342 -2.78 1.08 -4.39
CA ALA A 342 -3.23 0.66 -5.71
C ALA A 342 -4.67 1.15 -5.98
N ALA A 343 -5.59 0.96 -5.03
CA ALA A 343 -6.97 1.42 -5.14
C ALA A 343 -7.07 2.95 -5.33
N LEU A 344 -6.30 3.72 -4.54
CA LEU A 344 -6.23 5.18 -4.67
C LEU A 344 -5.75 5.61 -6.06
N THR A 345 -4.72 4.96 -6.58
CA THR A 345 -4.15 5.29 -7.89
C THR A 345 -5.12 4.95 -9.01
N VAL A 346 -5.72 3.76 -8.96
CA VAL A 346 -6.68 3.31 -9.98
C VAL A 346 -7.93 4.18 -9.97
N ALA A 347 -8.47 4.53 -8.80
CA ALA A 347 -9.63 5.42 -8.69
C ALA A 347 -9.33 6.82 -9.26
N ASP A 348 -8.18 7.40 -8.95
CA ASP A 348 -7.76 8.71 -9.47
C ASP A 348 -7.63 8.68 -11.00
N MET A 349 -6.88 7.70 -11.55
CA MET A 349 -6.69 7.53 -12.99
C MET A 349 -8.00 7.26 -13.74
N LEU A 350 -8.89 6.46 -13.15
CA LEU A 350 -10.21 6.17 -13.71
C LEU A 350 -11.05 7.45 -13.84
N LEU A 351 -11.09 8.27 -12.78
CA LEU A 351 -11.82 9.54 -12.81
C LEU A 351 -11.18 10.54 -13.79
N MET A 352 -9.85 10.59 -13.90
CA MET A 352 -9.17 11.39 -14.92
C MET A 352 -9.57 11.00 -16.34
N SER A 353 -9.73 9.70 -16.61
CA SER A 353 -10.05 9.18 -17.95
C SER A 353 -11.49 9.51 -18.43
N MET A 354 -12.37 10.00 -17.54
CA MET A 354 -13.77 10.29 -17.88
C MET A 354 -13.92 11.35 -18.97
N THR A 355 -13.00 12.29 -19.07
CA THR A 355 -13.04 13.40 -20.02
C THR A 355 -12.27 13.14 -21.32
N SER A 356 -11.66 11.96 -21.47
CA SER A 356 -10.77 11.65 -22.62
C SER A 356 -11.49 11.49 -23.96
N ARG A 357 -12.83 11.32 -23.96
CA ARG A 357 -13.61 11.06 -25.18
C ARG A 357 -14.79 12.02 -25.32
N LEU A 358 -14.83 12.74 -26.42
CA LEU A 358 -15.89 13.72 -26.70
C LEU A 358 -17.30 13.09 -26.78
N ASP A 359 -17.42 11.88 -27.34
CA ASP A 359 -18.69 11.17 -27.41
C ASP A 359 -19.25 10.81 -26.00
N LYS A 360 -18.36 10.44 -25.06
CA LYS A 360 -18.75 10.19 -23.67
C LYS A 360 -19.19 11.48 -22.97
N ILE A 361 -18.47 12.58 -23.19
CA ILE A 361 -18.83 13.91 -22.66
C ILE A 361 -20.20 14.33 -23.21
N LYS A 362 -20.39 14.21 -24.53
CA LYS A 362 -21.70 14.51 -25.17
C LYS A 362 -22.82 13.67 -24.61
N LYS A 363 -22.59 12.36 -24.38
CA LYS A 363 -23.60 11.46 -23.79
C LYS A 363 -23.97 11.89 -22.37
N PHE A 364 -22.99 12.28 -21.55
CA PHE A 364 -23.22 12.73 -20.18
C PHE A 364 -24.06 14.00 -20.10
N PHE A 365 -23.81 14.97 -21.00
CA PHE A 365 -24.55 16.23 -21.02
C PHE A 365 -25.80 16.24 -21.93
N LYS A 366 -26.08 15.16 -22.69
CA LYS A 366 -27.38 15.05 -23.36
C LYS A 366 -28.44 14.89 -22.29
N LYS A 367 -29.38 15.86 -22.24
CA LYS A 367 -30.62 15.64 -21.54
C LYS A 367 -31.34 14.47 -22.26
N GLU A 368 -31.60 13.38 -21.56
CA GLU A 368 -32.61 12.44 -22.01
C GLU A 368 -33.88 13.25 -22.16
N GLU A 369 -34.44 13.27 -23.35
CA GLU A 369 -35.78 13.78 -23.55
C GLU A 369 -36.69 12.90 -22.69
N ILE A 370 -37.23 13.52 -21.60
CA ILE A 370 -38.17 12.89 -20.67
C ILE A 370 -39.50 12.70 -21.41
#